data_42aa643c949a8d44143574567bd4c1a3
#
_entry.id   42aa643c949a8d44143574567bd4c1a3
#
_cell.length_a   1.000
_cell.length_b   1.000
_cell.length_c   1.000
_cell.angle_alpha   90.00
_cell.angle_beta   90.00
_cell.angle_gamma   90.00
#
_symmetry.space_group_name_H-M   'P 1'
#
loop_
_entity.id
_entity.type
_entity.pdbx_description
1 polymer ?
#
loop_
_entity_poly.entity_id
_entity_poly.type
_entity_poly.pdbx_seq_one_letter_code
_entity_poly.pdbx_strand_id
1 'polypeptide(L)'
;MANIKADEITKILREQIENYQQTVAVEEVGSVISVGDGIARIHGLDKCMAGEMIAFPHDVFGIALNLEEDQVGTVLLGDYTEIKEGDTVKRTNKIMSVPVGEALIGRVVDALGNPIDGKGPIQATQRNPLERLAPGVIDRQPVREPIQTGIKSIDAMIPIGRGQRELIIGDRQTGKTAIILDTILNQKGGDMICIYCAIGQKRSTIAQVVKTLADYGAMEYTIVVAASASEAASMQYIAPFAACAIGEYFRDTKRHAICFYDDLSKHAQSYREISLLLRRPPGREAFPGDVFYLHSRLLERAAKLNDEMGAGSLTALPVIETQAGDVSAYIPTNVISITDGQIYLEADLFNSGIRPAINAGISVSRVGGNAQIKAMRQVAGTLRLDMAQYRELAAFSQFGTEQLDKATRAQLARGQRLVEVLKQDQFQPLPVEKQVLIIFASGNKFLDDLPVDECRRFEAELYPFVETNFPGVLTAIRDKKQLDDATKAETIKALEAFAESFKASIAEGAKAGAAT
;
A
#
# COMPACT_ATOMS: atom_id res chain seq x y z
N MET A 1 -23.87 -73.72 23.91
CA MET A 1 -22.51 -73.18 23.57
C MET A 1 -22.36 -73.32 22.06
N ALA A 2 -22.41 -72.23 21.35
CA ALA A 2 -22.25 -72.21 19.90
C ALA A 2 -20.76 -72.40 19.56
N ASN A 3 -20.44 -73.54 18.90
CA ASN A 3 -19.13 -73.75 18.32
C ASN A 3 -18.90 -72.80 17.14
N ILE A 4 -18.21 -71.71 17.34
CA ILE A 4 -17.73 -70.87 16.27
C ILE A 4 -16.66 -71.70 15.54
N LYS A 5 -16.89 -72.00 14.26
CA LYS A 5 -15.94 -72.73 13.42
C LYS A 5 -14.67 -71.88 13.20
N ALA A 6 -13.52 -72.50 13.25
CA ALA A 6 -12.19 -71.90 13.07
C ALA A 6 -12.13 -71.03 11.78
N ASP A 7 -12.88 -71.41 10.75
CA ASP A 7 -13.00 -70.67 9.49
C ASP A 7 -13.73 -69.30 9.60
N GLU A 8 -14.69 -69.17 10.53
CA GLU A 8 -15.37 -67.90 10.79
C GLU A 8 -14.46 -66.93 11.56
N ILE A 9 -13.68 -67.44 12.50
CA ILE A 9 -12.70 -66.64 13.22
C ILE A 9 -11.61 -66.14 12.26
N THR A 10 -11.14 -67.01 11.36
CA THR A 10 -10.14 -66.66 10.35
C THR A 10 -10.68 -65.61 9.34
N LYS A 11 -11.97 -65.71 8.99
CA LYS A 11 -12.63 -64.74 8.11
C LYS A 11 -12.80 -63.38 8.78
N ILE A 12 -13.22 -63.36 10.06
CA ILE A 12 -13.37 -62.11 10.84
C ILE A 12 -12.00 -61.45 11.07
N LEU A 13 -10.96 -62.24 11.37
CA LEU A 13 -9.61 -61.74 11.50
C LEU A 13 -9.05 -61.18 10.17
N ARG A 14 -9.36 -61.85 9.06
CA ARG A 14 -8.97 -61.38 7.74
C ARG A 14 -9.70 -60.09 7.37
N GLU A 15 -11.02 -59.99 7.58
CA GLU A 15 -11.79 -58.78 7.40
C GLU A 15 -11.32 -57.65 8.33
N GLN A 16 -10.95 -57.93 9.57
CA GLN A 16 -10.37 -56.95 10.48
C GLN A 16 -8.97 -56.51 10.04
N ILE A 17 -8.14 -57.41 9.53
CA ILE A 17 -6.81 -57.08 8.99
C ILE A 17 -6.91 -56.31 7.69
N GLU A 18 -7.83 -56.68 6.79
CA GLU A 18 -8.11 -55.94 5.55
C GLU A 18 -8.73 -54.54 5.83
N ASN A 19 -9.61 -54.43 6.81
CA ASN A 19 -10.11 -53.13 7.28
C ASN A 19 -9.03 -52.33 8.06
N TYR A 20 -8.06 -53.01 8.68
CA TYR A 20 -6.91 -52.33 9.31
C TYR A 20 -5.87 -51.87 8.29
N GLN A 21 -5.83 -52.43 7.09
CA GLN A 21 -5.02 -51.96 5.97
C GLN A 21 -5.71 -50.87 5.15
N GLN A 22 -7.05 -50.68 5.28
CA GLN A 22 -7.72 -49.49 4.80
C GLN A 22 -7.69 -48.42 5.89
N THR A 23 -6.83 -47.44 5.68
CA THR A 23 -6.72 -46.19 6.47
C THR A 23 -6.15 -46.33 7.89
N VAL A 24 -4.91 -46.76 8.00
CA VAL A 24 -4.01 -45.97 8.81
C VAL A 24 -3.44 -44.90 7.90
N ALA A 25 -4.18 -43.84 7.67
CA ALA A 25 -3.59 -42.55 7.53
C ALA A 25 -2.85 -42.35 8.87
N VAL A 26 -1.55 -42.59 8.88
CA VAL A 26 -0.68 -42.22 9.99
C VAL A 26 -0.78 -40.69 10.03
N GLU A 27 -1.76 -40.20 10.77
CA GLU A 27 -1.77 -38.81 11.17
C GLU A 27 -0.50 -38.64 11.96
N GLU A 28 0.51 -37.97 11.40
CA GLU A 28 1.71 -37.66 12.15
C GLU A 28 1.29 -36.79 13.32
N VAL A 29 1.43 -37.32 14.48
CA VAL A 29 1.02 -36.77 15.75
C VAL A 29 2.28 -36.36 16.49
N GLY A 30 2.33 -35.13 16.98
CA GLY A 30 3.38 -34.60 17.83
C GLY A 30 2.87 -34.26 19.21
N SER A 31 3.80 -34.00 20.12
CA SER A 31 3.50 -33.52 21.46
C SER A 31 4.15 -32.16 21.72
N VAL A 32 3.43 -31.26 22.38
CA VAL A 32 3.95 -29.95 22.80
C VAL A 32 4.98 -30.17 23.91
N ILE A 33 6.23 -29.76 23.65
CA ILE A 33 7.32 -29.80 24.65
C ILE A 33 7.25 -28.59 25.56
N SER A 34 6.98 -27.41 24.96
CA SER A 34 6.86 -26.16 25.69
C SER A 34 5.96 -25.18 24.90
N VAL A 35 5.22 -24.36 25.63
CA VAL A 35 4.37 -23.31 25.07
C VAL A 35 4.52 -22.05 25.90
N GLY A 36 4.61 -20.90 25.23
CA GLY A 36 4.69 -19.60 25.86
C GLY A 36 4.86 -18.49 24.82
N ASP A 37 4.37 -17.30 25.14
CA ASP A 37 4.49 -16.09 24.29
C ASP A 37 4.06 -16.29 22.81
N GLY A 38 3.05 -17.13 22.58
CA GLY A 38 2.55 -17.44 21.23
C GLY A 38 3.41 -18.39 20.40
N ILE A 39 4.39 -19.05 21.03
CA ILE A 39 5.26 -20.04 20.41
C ILE A 39 5.03 -21.40 21.08
N ALA A 40 4.95 -22.46 20.29
CA ALA A 40 5.00 -23.84 20.76
C ALA A 40 6.18 -24.57 20.14
N ARG A 41 6.84 -25.40 20.93
CA ARG A 41 7.83 -26.39 20.45
C ARG A 41 7.22 -27.76 20.51
N ILE A 42 7.33 -28.47 19.42
CA ILE A 42 6.65 -29.75 19.20
C ILE A 42 7.69 -30.82 18.87
N HIS A 43 7.56 -31.98 19.48
CA HIS A 43 8.33 -33.16 19.16
C HIS A 43 7.49 -34.14 18.35
N GLY A 44 8.10 -34.87 17.43
CA GLY A 44 7.49 -36.02 16.72
C GLY A 44 6.77 -35.66 15.41
N LEU A 45 7.05 -34.50 14.82
CA LEU A 45 6.52 -34.09 13.50
C LEU A 45 7.62 -34.13 12.43
N ASP A 46 8.31 -35.25 12.26
CA ASP A 46 9.53 -35.39 11.44
C ASP A 46 9.33 -35.02 9.94
N LYS A 47 8.11 -35.16 9.42
CA LYS A 47 7.78 -34.84 8.02
C LYS A 47 7.09 -33.48 7.86
N CYS A 48 7.08 -32.66 8.89
CA CYS A 48 6.45 -31.35 8.82
C CYS A 48 7.16 -30.45 7.80
N MET A 49 6.38 -29.73 7.03
CA MET A 49 6.88 -28.78 6.04
C MET A 49 6.97 -27.36 6.64
N ALA A 50 7.93 -26.56 6.17
CA ALA A 50 7.97 -25.15 6.52
C ALA A 50 6.70 -24.43 6.01
N GLY A 51 6.06 -23.63 6.88
CA GLY A 51 4.78 -22.98 6.57
C GLY A 51 3.55 -23.87 6.65
N GLU A 52 3.71 -25.14 7.07
CA GLU A 52 2.57 -26.04 7.27
C GLU A 52 1.73 -25.62 8.48
N MET A 53 0.42 -25.70 8.35
CA MET A 53 -0.51 -25.56 9.46
C MET A 53 -0.49 -26.80 10.36
N ILE A 54 -0.36 -26.58 11.65
CA ILE A 54 -0.45 -27.62 12.69
C ILE A 54 -1.73 -27.36 13.49
N ALA A 55 -2.53 -28.40 13.68
CA ALA A 55 -3.74 -28.35 14.49
C ALA A 55 -3.42 -28.69 15.95
N PHE A 56 -3.77 -27.80 16.84
CA PHE A 56 -3.70 -27.94 18.29
C PHE A 56 -5.09 -28.25 18.86
N PRO A 57 -5.20 -28.66 20.14
CA PRO A 57 -6.49 -28.71 20.84
C PRO A 57 -7.22 -27.36 20.82
N HIS A 58 -8.51 -27.37 21.13
CA HIS A 58 -9.35 -26.16 21.24
C HIS A 58 -9.46 -25.34 19.95
N ASP A 59 -9.37 -26.01 18.78
CA ASP A 59 -9.42 -25.36 17.45
C ASP A 59 -8.35 -24.27 17.22
N VAL A 60 -7.25 -24.35 17.95
CA VAL A 60 -6.08 -23.48 17.75
C VAL A 60 -5.22 -24.05 16.63
N PHE A 61 -4.72 -23.16 15.77
CA PHE A 61 -3.78 -23.52 14.71
C PHE A 61 -2.45 -22.82 14.92
N GLY A 62 -1.39 -23.42 14.41
CA GLY A 62 -0.06 -22.82 14.38
C GLY A 62 0.60 -23.00 13.01
N ILE A 63 1.62 -22.20 12.74
CA ILE A 63 2.46 -22.30 11.54
C ILE A 63 3.84 -22.79 11.92
N ALA A 64 4.32 -23.86 11.29
CA ALA A 64 5.67 -24.36 11.45
C ALA A 64 6.67 -23.38 10.79
N LEU A 65 7.53 -22.76 11.60
CA LEU A 65 8.55 -21.81 11.12
C LEU A 65 9.99 -22.29 11.30
N ASN A 66 10.28 -23.05 12.37
CA ASN A 66 11.58 -23.66 12.59
C ASN A 66 11.44 -25.17 12.49
N LEU A 67 12.20 -25.76 11.58
CA LEU A 67 12.33 -27.21 11.47
C LEU A 67 13.73 -27.59 11.97
N GLU A 68 13.79 -28.14 13.15
CA GLU A 68 15.03 -28.65 13.80
C GLU A 68 15.02 -30.16 13.76
N GLU A 69 16.15 -30.82 14.06
CA GLU A 69 16.28 -32.25 13.96
C GLU A 69 15.29 -33.00 14.86
N ASP A 70 15.09 -32.53 16.10
CA ASP A 70 14.25 -33.18 17.11
C ASP A 70 12.94 -32.45 17.42
N GLN A 71 12.75 -31.26 16.87
CA GLN A 71 11.59 -30.42 17.22
C GLN A 71 11.17 -29.45 16.10
N VAL A 72 9.91 -29.11 16.14
CA VAL A 72 9.32 -28.08 15.25
C VAL A 72 8.95 -26.86 16.08
N GLY A 73 9.52 -25.70 15.75
CA GLY A 73 9.13 -24.42 16.32
C GLY A 73 7.93 -23.84 15.56
N THR A 74 6.83 -23.70 16.26
CA THR A 74 5.53 -23.32 15.70
C THR A 74 5.07 -22.01 16.32
N VAL A 75 4.57 -21.11 15.49
CA VAL A 75 3.93 -19.85 15.91
C VAL A 75 2.43 -20.06 15.97
N LEU A 76 1.82 -19.81 17.13
CA LEU A 76 0.40 -20.02 17.36
C LEU A 76 -0.44 -18.86 16.81
N LEU A 77 -1.60 -19.17 16.26
CA LEU A 77 -2.52 -18.24 15.64
C LEU A 77 -3.78 -18.10 16.51
N GLY A 78 -4.02 -16.91 17.04
CA GLY A 78 -5.17 -16.63 17.89
C GLY A 78 -4.87 -16.83 19.39
N ASP A 79 -5.91 -17.17 20.16
CA ASP A 79 -5.81 -17.37 21.61
C ASP A 79 -5.25 -18.78 21.90
N TYR A 80 -4.13 -18.82 22.59
CA TYR A 80 -3.40 -20.04 22.92
C TYR A 80 -3.36 -20.33 24.42
N THR A 81 -4.11 -19.61 25.23
CA THR A 81 -4.05 -19.68 26.70
C THR A 81 -4.42 -21.06 27.26
N GLU A 82 -5.18 -21.83 26.51
CA GLU A 82 -5.59 -23.20 26.90
C GLU A 82 -4.59 -24.29 26.48
N ILE A 83 -3.61 -23.99 25.63
CA ILE A 83 -2.61 -24.96 25.16
C ILE A 83 -1.57 -25.22 26.26
N LYS A 84 -1.26 -26.48 26.49
CA LYS A 84 -0.37 -26.94 27.57
C LYS A 84 0.74 -27.86 27.06
N GLU A 85 1.80 -27.96 27.85
CA GLU A 85 2.84 -28.98 27.65
C GLU A 85 2.22 -30.38 27.75
N GLY A 86 2.63 -31.26 26.85
CA GLY A 86 2.08 -32.60 26.71
C GLY A 86 0.86 -32.71 25.79
N ASP A 87 0.29 -31.62 25.36
CA ASP A 87 -0.84 -31.63 24.43
C ASP A 87 -0.46 -32.29 23.11
N THR A 88 -1.42 -33.05 22.58
CA THR A 88 -1.26 -33.72 21.28
C THR A 88 -1.62 -32.79 20.15
N VAL A 89 -0.74 -32.68 19.17
CA VAL A 89 -0.92 -31.86 17.96
C VAL A 89 -0.86 -32.73 16.71
N LYS A 90 -1.47 -32.27 15.63
CA LYS A 90 -1.58 -33.01 14.37
C LYS A 90 -1.14 -32.17 13.20
N ARG A 91 -0.42 -32.77 12.27
CA ARG A 91 -0.17 -32.18 10.96
C ARG A 91 -1.46 -32.05 10.18
N THR A 92 -1.62 -30.95 9.46
CA THR A 92 -2.76 -30.79 8.54
C THR A 92 -2.39 -31.16 7.10
N ASN A 93 -1.11 -31.32 6.78
CA ASN A 93 -0.57 -31.47 5.42
C ASN A 93 -1.03 -30.33 4.48
N LYS A 94 -1.36 -29.18 5.04
CA LYS A 94 -1.81 -27.99 4.31
C LYS A 94 -0.93 -26.80 4.65
N ILE A 95 -0.44 -26.14 3.62
CA ILE A 95 0.23 -24.84 3.76
C ILE A 95 -0.82 -23.79 4.11
N MET A 96 -0.46 -22.85 4.95
CA MET A 96 -1.33 -21.76 5.36
C MET A 96 -1.88 -20.99 4.15
N SER A 97 -3.19 -20.80 4.12
CA SER A 97 -3.90 -20.15 3.02
C SER A 97 -5.01 -19.24 3.53
N VAL A 98 -5.39 -18.25 2.73
CA VAL A 98 -6.49 -17.32 3.02
C VAL A 98 -7.59 -17.41 1.96
N PRO A 99 -8.84 -17.13 2.33
CA PRO A 99 -9.91 -16.99 1.36
C PRO A 99 -9.62 -15.82 0.41
N VAL A 100 -9.97 -15.98 -0.86
CA VAL A 100 -9.80 -14.95 -1.90
C VAL A 100 -11.06 -14.88 -2.76
N GLY A 101 -11.25 -13.78 -3.45
CA GLY A 101 -12.34 -13.61 -4.39
C GLY A 101 -13.16 -12.35 -4.16
N GLU A 102 -14.19 -12.18 -5.00
CA GLU A 102 -15.09 -11.02 -5.00
C GLU A 102 -15.85 -10.85 -3.67
N ALA A 103 -16.12 -11.96 -2.96
CA ALA A 103 -16.84 -11.95 -1.70
C ALA A 103 -16.12 -11.17 -0.56
N LEU A 104 -14.85 -10.84 -0.75
CA LEU A 104 -14.09 -10.04 0.21
C LEU A 104 -14.21 -8.52 -0.03
N ILE A 105 -14.69 -8.09 -1.20
CA ILE A 105 -14.84 -6.66 -1.51
C ILE A 105 -15.86 -6.05 -0.54
N GLY A 106 -15.53 -4.92 0.06
CA GLY A 106 -16.35 -4.23 1.04
C GLY A 106 -16.30 -4.81 2.46
N ARG A 107 -15.41 -5.80 2.69
CA ARG A 107 -15.30 -6.48 3.97
C ARG A 107 -14.04 -6.05 4.73
N VAL A 108 -14.12 -6.17 6.05
CA VAL A 108 -12.98 -6.05 6.94
C VAL A 108 -12.70 -7.42 7.54
N VAL A 109 -11.48 -7.93 7.30
CA VAL A 109 -11.07 -9.27 7.71
C VAL A 109 -9.80 -9.21 8.56
N ASP A 110 -9.60 -10.25 9.38
CA ASP A 110 -8.34 -10.48 10.07
C ASP A 110 -7.26 -11.06 9.12
N ALA A 111 -6.09 -11.34 9.65
CA ALA A 111 -4.98 -11.90 8.88
C ALA A 111 -5.22 -13.34 8.38
N LEU A 112 -6.22 -14.03 8.89
CA LEU A 112 -6.66 -15.37 8.46
C LEU A 112 -7.77 -15.31 7.39
N GLY A 113 -8.29 -14.11 7.13
CA GLY A 113 -9.42 -13.88 6.24
C GLY A 113 -10.79 -14.05 6.89
N ASN A 114 -10.85 -14.15 8.24
CA ASN A 114 -12.12 -14.17 8.95
C ASN A 114 -12.73 -12.78 9.02
N PRO A 115 -14.05 -12.62 8.84
CA PRO A 115 -14.69 -11.32 8.92
C PRO A 115 -14.72 -10.79 10.36
N ILE A 116 -14.35 -9.53 10.52
CA ILE A 116 -14.39 -8.80 11.80
C ILE A 116 -15.29 -7.56 11.75
N ASP A 117 -16.07 -7.42 10.67
CA ASP A 117 -16.95 -6.27 10.40
C ASP A 117 -18.41 -6.49 10.86
N GLY A 118 -18.72 -7.63 11.47
CA GLY A 118 -20.07 -7.95 11.92
C GLY A 118 -21.09 -8.23 10.81
N LYS A 119 -20.66 -8.30 9.54
CA LYS A 119 -21.55 -8.54 8.37
C LYS A 119 -21.78 -10.03 8.06
N GLY A 120 -21.46 -10.92 8.99
CA GLY A 120 -21.62 -12.37 8.81
C GLY A 120 -20.49 -13.04 8.02
N PRO A 121 -20.55 -14.37 7.84
CA PRO A 121 -19.50 -15.16 7.21
C PRO A 121 -19.28 -14.81 5.74
N ILE A 122 -18.04 -14.95 5.27
CA ILE A 122 -17.66 -14.72 3.88
C ILE A 122 -17.71 -16.06 3.13
N GLN A 123 -18.51 -16.13 2.08
CA GLN A 123 -18.62 -17.31 1.22
C GLN A 123 -17.57 -17.25 0.09
N ALA A 124 -16.31 -17.48 0.45
CA ALA A 124 -15.25 -17.58 -0.54
C ALA A 124 -15.16 -19.00 -1.09
N THR A 125 -15.13 -19.12 -2.41
CA THR A 125 -15.03 -20.41 -3.11
C THR A 125 -13.58 -20.87 -3.33
N GLN A 126 -12.62 -19.95 -3.21
CA GLN A 126 -11.21 -20.19 -3.46
C GLN A 126 -10.35 -19.73 -2.29
N ARG A 127 -9.20 -20.38 -2.13
CA ARG A 127 -8.16 -20.02 -1.15
C ARG A 127 -6.81 -19.99 -1.85
N ASN A 128 -6.01 -18.98 -1.54
CA ASN A 128 -4.64 -18.88 -2.01
C ASN A 128 -3.66 -19.11 -0.85
N PRO A 129 -2.51 -19.77 -1.09
CA PRO A 129 -1.47 -19.89 -0.07
C PRO A 129 -0.93 -18.49 0.28
N LEU A 130 -0.59 -18.31 1.57
CA LEU A 130 -0.03 -17.03 2.05
C LEU A 130 1.30 -16.70 1.36
N GLU A 131 2.17 -17.68 1.28
CA GLU A 131 3.46 -17.56 0.60
C GLU A 131 3.43 -18.26 -0.76
N ARG A 132 3.84 -17.51 -1.77
CA ARG A 132 3.86 -17.95 -3.16
C ARG A 132 5.05 -17.32 -3.84
N LEU A 133 5.63 -18.02 -4.79
CA LEU A 133 6.70 -17.47 -5.62
C LEU A 133 6.18 -16.28 -6.45
N ALA A 134 7.00 -15.24 -6.54
CA ALA A 134 6.72 -14.11 -7.42
C ALA A 134 6.69 -14.54 -8.88
N PRO A 135 5.93 -13.83 -9.76
CA PRO A 135 5.97 -14.06 -11.19
C PRO A 135 7.40 -13.99 -11.75
N GLY A 136 7.74 -14.89 -12.65
CA GLY A 136 9.04 -14.92 -13.32
C GLY A 136 9.27 -13.71 -14.21
N VAL A 137 10.50 -13.57 -14.72
CA VAL A 137 10.85 -12.44 -15.61
C VAL A 137 10.05 -12.48 -16.92
N ILE A 138 9.80 -13.68 -17.44
CA ILE A 138 9.06 -13.89 -18.70
C ILE A 138 7.57 -13.56 -18.51
N ASP A 139 7.03 -13.75 -17.32
CA ASP A 139 5.61 -13.53 -17.01
C ASP A 139 5.26 -12.04 -16.87
N ARG A 140 6.27 -11.17 -16.79
CA ARG A 140 6.12 -9.73 -16.58
C ARG A 140 6.20 -8.93 -17.86
N GLN A 141 5.54 -7.78 -17.86
CA GLN A 141 5.77 -6.71 -18.84
C GLN A 141 6.16 -5.40 -18.15
N PRO A 142 6.80 -4.48 -18.89
CA PRO A 142 7.17 -3.17 -18.34
C PRO A 142 5.95 -2.38 -17.87
N VAL A 143 6.11 -1.66 -16.78
CA VAL A 143 5.09 -0.75 -16.21
C VAL A 143 4.95 0.48 -17.12
N ARG A 144 3.76 0.69 -17.69
CA ARG A 144 3.45 1.80 -18.60
C ARG A 144 2.11 2.47 -18.34
N GLU A 145 1.26 1.87 -17.53
CA GLU A 145 -0.06 2.38 -17.21
C GLU A 145 -0.01 3.11 -15.86
N PRO A 146 -0.49 4.36 -15.78
CA PRO A 146 -0.48 5.10 -14.53
C PRO A 146 -1.50 4.57 -13.52
N ILE A 147 -1.16 4.73 -12.24
CA ILE A 147 -2.13 4.82 -11.15
C ILE A 147 -2.30 6.31 -10.86
N GLN A 148 -3.52 6.80 -10.99
CA GLN A 148 -3.84 8.18 -10.63
C GLN A 148 -4.08 8.22 -9.11
N THR A 149 -3.19 8.87 -8.38
CA THR A 149 -3.35 9.04 -6.93
C THR A 149 -4.34 10.15 -6.59
N GLY A 150 -4.58 11.06 -7.52
CA GLY A 150 -5.36 12.27 -7.32
C GLY A 150 -4.59 13.35 -6.56
N ILE A 151 -3.32 13.13 -6.25
CA ILE A 151 -2.45 14.05 -5.54
C ILE A 151 -1.49 14.71 -6.53
N LYS A 152 -1.64 16.03 -6.72
CA LYS A 152 -0.88 16.81 -7.74
C LYS A 152 0.62 16.57 -7.68
N SER A 153 1.20 16.62 -6.49
CA SER A 153 2.65 16.48 -6.29
C SER A 153 3.15 15.07 -6.62
N ILE A 154 2.36 14.03 -6.40
CA ILE A 154 2.72 12.64 -6.73
C ILE A 154 2.56 12.40 -8.23
N ASP A 155 1.36 12.63 -8.76
CA ASP A 155 1.04 12.32 -10.17
C ASP A 155 1.92 13.12 -11.14
N ALA A 156 2.36 14.33 -10.76
CA ALA A 156 3.22 15.18 -11.57
C ALA A 156 4.73 14.85 -11.44
N MET A 157 5.23 14.59 -10.22
CA MET A 157 6.67 14.50 -9.98
C MET A 157 7.18 13.10 -9.67
N ILE A 158 6.33 12.24 -9.09
CA ILE A 158 6.70 10.90 -8.60
C ILE A 158 5.59 9.91 -9.02
N PRO A 159 5.34 9.76 -10.33
CA PRO A 159 4.22 8.97 -10.81
C PRO A 159 4.38 7.49 -10.49
N ILE A 160 3.25 6.87 -10.17
CA ILE A 160 3.14 5.46 -9.82
C ILE A 160 2.45 4.71 -10.96
N GLY A 161 3.02 3.57 -11.35
CA GLY A 161 2.45 2.73 -12.40
C GLY A 161 1.83 1.44 -11.87
N ARG A 162 0.94 0.85 -12.66
CA ARG A 162 0.28 -0.43 -12.35
C ARG A 162 1.29 -1.57 -12.36
N GLY A 163 1.51 -2.19 -11.22
CA GLY A 163 2.51 -3.24 -11.02
C GLY A 163 3.83 -2.75 -10.42
N GLN A 164 3.95 -1.47 -10.11
CA GLN A 164 5.11 -0.88 -9.46
C GLN A 164 5.07 -1.09 -7.93
N ARG A 165 6.24 -1.00 -7.31
CA ARG A 165 6.44 -0.96 -5.85
C ARG A 165 6.95 0.42 -5.48
N GLU A 166 6.13 1.26 -4.88
CA GLU A 166 6.52 2.62 -4.49
C GLU A 166 6.40 2.77 -2.97
N LEU A 167 7.50 3.11 -2.33
CA LEU A 167 7.57 3.25 -0.87
C LEU A 167 7.04 4.62 -0.43
N ILE A 168 6.19 4.65 0.59
CA ILE A 168 5.82 5.87 1.32
C ILE A 168 6.61 5.87 2.63
N ILE A 169 7.50 6.84 2.82
CA ILE A 169 8.43 6.87 3.96
C ILE A 169 8.41 8.24 4.64
N GLY A 170 8.49 8.27 5.95
CA GLY A 170 8.57 9.50 6.73
C GLY A 170 8.25 9.26 8.20
N ASP A 171 8.44 10.30 9.02
CA ASP A 171 8.21 10.26 10.44
C ASP A 171 6.73 10.05 10.80
N ARG A 172 6.49 9.77 12.06
CA ARG A 172 5.13 9.59 12.57
C ARG A 172 4.30 10.86 12.35
N GLN A 173 3.03 10.70 11.94
CA GLN A 173 2.07 11.80 11.72
C GLN A 173 2.44 12.79 10.60
N THR A 174 3.27 12.42 9.65
CA THR A 174 3.62 13.26 8.48
C THR A 174 2.62 13.15 7.31
N GLY A 175 1.55 12.36 7.46
CA GLY A 175 0.51 12.23 6.44
C GLY A 175 0.60 10.97 5.57
N LYS A 176 1.39 9.95 5.95
CA LYS A 176 1.52 8.69 5.18
C LYS A 176 0.17 8.03 4.89
N THR A 177 -0.64 7.81 5.93
CA THR A 177 -1.99 7.23 5.78
C THR A 177 -2.95 8.14 4.99
N ALA A 178 -2.77 9.47 5.05
CA ALA A 178 -3.56 10.41 4.25
C ALA A 178 -3.36 10.19 2.75
N ILE A 179 -2.10 10.03 2.31
CA ILE A 179 -1.78 9.71 0.91
C ILE A 179 -2.44 8.41 0.47
N ILE A 180 -2.43 7.39 1.32
CA ILE A 180 -3.11 6.12 1.04
C ILE A 180 -4.60 6.32 0.84
N LEU A 181 -5.26 7.02 1.78
CA LEU A 181 -6.69 7.25 1.73
C LEU A 181 -7.07 8.05 0.48
N ASP A 182 -6.37 9.14 0.18
CA ASP A 182 -6.62 9.94 -1.03
C ASP A 182 -6.43 9.11 -2.31
N THR A 183 -5.40 8.26 -2.35
CA THR A 183 -5.18 7.33 -3.47
C THR A 183 -6.34 6.34 -3.63
N ILE A 184 -6.85 5.77 -2.52
CA ILE A 184 -8.01 4.88 -2.55
C ILE A 184 -9.25 5.64 -3.04
N LEU A 185 -9.54 6.82 -2.47
CA LEU A 185 -10.70 7.63 -2.84
C LEU A 185 -10.70 7.97 -4.33
N ASN A 186 -9.54 8.22 -4.91
CA ASN A 186 -9.41 8.55 -6.33
C ASN A 186 -9.67 7.36 -7.28
N GLN A 187 -9.72 6.12 -6.78
CA GLN A 187 -10.05 4.94 -7.61
C GLN A 187 -11.55 4.77 -7.85
N LYS A 188 -12.40 5.62 -7.29
CA LYS A 188 -13.85 5.55 -7.43
C LYS A 188 -14.28 5.58 -8.90
N GLY A 189 -15.07 4.59 -9.31
CA GLY A 189 -15.54 4.45 -10.70
C GLY A 189 -14.48 3.91 -11.67
N GLY A 190 -13.30 3.54 -11.18
CA GLY A 190 -12.24 2.88 -11.94
C GLY A 190 -12.32 1.36 -11.90
N ASP A 191 -11.26 0.71 -12.38
CA ASP A 191 -11.11 -0.76 -12.47
C ASP A 191 -10.16 -1.34 -11.40
N MET A 192 -9.71 -0.51 -10.46
CA MET A 192 -8.72 -0.87 -9.43
C MET A 192 -9.40 -1.41 -8.18
N ILE A 193 -8.98 -2.58 -7.71
CA ILE A 193 -9.34 -3.10 -6.38
C ILE A 193 -8.27 -2.69 -5.39
N CYS A 194 -8.70 -2.04 -4.31
CA CYS A 194 -7.81 -1.56 -3.25
C CYS A 194 -7.79 -2.56 -2.09
N ILE A 195 -6.61 -2.91 -1.59
CA ILE A 195 -6.43 -3.73 -0.40
C ILE A 195 -5.64 -2.90 0.62
N TYR A 196 -6.30 -2.50 1.70
CA TYR A 196 -5.65 -1.79 2.79
C TYR A 196 -5.28 -2.78 3.90
N CYS A 197 -3.99 -2.96 4.12
CA CYS A 197 -3.46 -3.83 5.18
C CYS A 197 -2.96 -2.99 6.35
N ALA A 198 -3.71 -2.99 7.45
CA ALA A 198 -3.34 -2.35 8.70
C ALA A 198 -2.51 -3.31 9.57
N ILE A 199 -1.26 -2.95 9.89
CA ILE A 199 -0.31 -3.81 10.60
C ILE A 199 0.10 -3.12 11.89
N GLY A 200 -0.21 -3.73 13.03
CA GLY A 200 0.20 -3.22 14.33
C GLY A 200 -0.37 -1.84 14.69
N GLN A 201 -1.48 -1.45 14.07
CA GLN A 201 -2.17 -0.18 14.35
C GLN A 201 -3.17 -0.31 15.51
N LYS A 202 -3.49 0.80 16.15
CA LYS A 202 -4.54 0.84 17.16
C LYS A 202 -5.90 0.54 16.53
N ARG A 203 -6.74 -0.25 17.20
CA ARG A 203 -8.12 -0.55 16.75
C ARG A 203 -8.93 0.71 16.42
N SER A 204 -8.78 1.77 17.21
CA SER A 204 -9.44 3.06 16.96
C SER A 204 -9.01 3.70 15.64
N THR A 205 -7.73 3.61 15.28
CA THR A 205 -7.21 4.12 14.00
C THR A 205 -7.77 3.32 12.83
N ILE A 206 -7.78 1.98 12.94
CA ILE A 206 -8.36 1.11 11.92
C ILE A 206 -9.85 1.42 11.73
N ALA A 207 -10.60 1.55 12.83
CA ALA A 207 -12.02 1.90 12.78
C ALA A 207 -12.27 3.26 12.10
N GLN A 208 -11.41 4.25 12.37
CA GLN A 208 -11.50 5.56 11.72
C GLN A 208 -11.22 5.47 10.22
N VAL A 209 -10.21 4.71 9.79
CA VAL A 209 -9.93 4.47 8.37
C VAL A 209 -11.12 3.82 7.68
N VAL A 210 -11.64 2.73 8.24
CA VAL A 210 -12.81 2.01 7.70
C VAL A 210 -14.03 2.94 7.60
N LYS A 211 -14.27 3.75 8.63
CA LYS A 211 -15.36 4.74 8.63
C LYS A 211 -15.15 5.76 7.51
N THR A 212 -13.97 6.33 7.37
CA THR A 212 -13.67 7.29 6.31
C THR A 212 -13.91 6.67 4.93
N LEU A 213 -13.40 5.46 4.67
CA LEU A 213 -13.63 4.77 3.41
C LEU A 213 -15.13 4.51 3.15
N ALA A 214 -15.90 4.19 4.18
CA ALA A 214 -17.35 3.99 4.08
C ALA A 214 -18.09 5.30 3.80
N ASP A 215 -17.75 6.38 4.50
CA ASP A 215 -18.38 7.70 4.35
C ASP A 215 -18.21 8.26 2.93
N TYR A 216 -17.09 7.97 2.26
CA TYR A 216 -16.83 8.35 0.87
C TYR A 216 -17.26 7.29 -0.17
N GLY A 217 -17.84 6.16 0.28
CA GLY A 217 -18.28 5.07 -0.60
C GLY A 217 -17.15 4.23 -1.18
N ALA A 218 -15.92 4.35 -0.65
CA ALA A 218 -14.76 3.65 -1.17
C ALA A 218 -14.72 2.16 -0.78
N MET A 219 -15.54 1.74 0.18
CA MET A 219 -15.65 0.31 0.53
C MET A 219 -16.22 -0.55 -0.61
N GLU A 220 -16.89 0.04 -1.61
CA GLU A 220 -17.42 -0.70 -2.77
C GLU A 220 -16.32 -1.39 -3.62
N TYR A 221 -15.07 -0.95 -3.52
CA TYR A 221 -13.91 -1.49 -4.24
C TYR A 221 -12.70 -1.71 -3.34
N THR A 222 -12.90 -1.69 -2.02
CA THR A 222 -11.80 -1.82 -1.04
C THR A 222 -12.01 -3.03 -0.15
N ILE A 223 -10.92 -3.75 0.13
CA ILE A 223 -10.82 -4.83 1.11
C ILE A 223 -9.90 -4.34 2.22
N VAL A 224 -10.28 -4.52 3.47
CA VAL A 224 -9.43 -4.17 4.62
C VAL A 224 -8.96 -5.44 5.32
N VAL A 225 -7.65 -5.63 5.41
CA VAL A 225 -7.02 -6.69 6.19
C VAL A 225 -6.42 -6.06 7.42
N ALA A 226 -6.86 -6.45 8.61
CA ALA A 226 -6.47 -5.81 9.86
C ALA A 226 -5.78 -6.80 10.81
N ALA A 227 -4.59 -6.40 11.27
CA ALA A 227 -3.90 -7.01 12.40
C ALA A 227 -3.53 -5.91 13.38
N SER A 228 -4.33 -5.74 14.41
CA SER A 228 -4.19 -4.64 15.38
C SER A 228 -2.99 -4.83 16.31
N ALA A 229 -2.54 -3.75 16.94
CA ALA A 229 -1.45 -3.77 17.92
C ALA A 229 -1.75 -4.61 19.18
N SER A 230 -3.02 -4.95 19.42
CA SER A 230 -3.42 -5.81 20.53
C SER A 230 -3.46 -7.30 20.17
N GLU A 231 -3.25 -7.64 18.91
CA GLU A 231 -3.18 -9.03 18.45
C GLU A 231 -1.77 -9.58 18.56
N ALA A 232 -1.65 -10.90 18.60
CA ALA A 232 -0.36 -11.59 18.69
C ALA A 232 0.57 -11.18 17.51
N ALA A 233 1.87 -11.21 17.76
CA ALA A 233 2.88 -10.91 16.73
C ALA A 233 2.73 -11.80 15.48
N SER A 234 2.25 -13.04 15.66
CA SER A 234 1.92 -13.96 14.56
C SER A 234 0.91 -13.40 13.58
N MET A 235 -0.17 -12.77 14.07
CA MET A 235 -1.20 -12.18 13.22
C MET A 235 -0.66 -10.97 12.46
N GLN A 236 0.15 -10.14 13.10
CA GLN A 236 0.80 -9.00 12.44
C GLN A 236 1.83 -9.45 11.39
N TYR A 237 2.51 -10.58 11.62
CA TYR A 237 3.45 -11.18 10.69
C TYR A 237 2.77 -11.69 9.41
N ILE A 238 1.64 -12.38 9.53
CA ILE A 238 0.98 -12.99 8.36
C ILE A 238 0.09 -12.00 7.59
N ALA A 239 -0.37 -10.91 8.20
CA ALA A 239 -1.31 -9.97 7.57
C ALA A 239 -0.86 -9.42 6.21
N PRO A 240 0.40 -8.96 6.01
CA PRO A 240 0.84 -8.49 4.70
C PRO A 240 0.83 -9.59 3.62
N PHE A 241 1.17 -10.82 3.99
CA PHE A 241 1.13 -11.96 3.08
C PHE A 241 -0.30 -12.33 2.70
N ALA A 242 -1.24 -12.22 3.66
CA ALA A 242 -2.66 -12.40 3.41
C ALA A 242 -3.20 -11.34 2.43
N ALA A 243 -2.90 -10.07 2.68
CA ALA A 243 -3.28 -8.98 1.77
C ALA A 243 -2.69 -9.16 0.36
N CYS A 244 -1.42 -9.59 0.28
CA CYS A 244 -0.77 -9.89 -0.99
C CYS A 244 -1.47 -11.04 -1.73
N ALA A 245 -1.78 -12.15 -1.05
CA ALA A 245 -2.46 -13.31 -1.63
C ALA A 245 -3.87 -12.97 -2.14
N ILE A 246 -4.59 -12.07 -1.43
CA ILE A 246 -5.88 -11.53 -1.89
C ILE A 246 -5.68 -10.66 -3.15
N GLY A 247 -4.67 -9.81 -3.18
CA GLY A 247 -4.35 -8.96 -4.33
C GLY A 247 -3.93 -9.77 -5.56
N GLU A 248 -3.18 -10.86 -5.38
CA GLU A 248 -2.78 -11.77 -6.44
C GLU A 248 -3.96 -12.44 -7.12
N TYR A 249 -5.03 -12.74 -6.40
CA TYR A 249 -6.25 -13.28 -7.00
C TYR A 249 -6.77 -12.35 -8.11
N PHE A 250 -6.86 -11.06 -7.85
CA PHE A 250 -7.34 -10.09 -8.85
C PHE A 250 -6.34 -9.94 -10.00
N ARG A 251 -5.05 -9.88 -9.72
CA ARG A 251 -4.01 -9.87 -10.76
C ARG A 251 -4.11 -11.08 -11.68
N ASP A 252 -4.21 -12.28 -11.10
CA ASP A 252 -4.22 -13.54 -11.85
C ASP A 252 -5.57 -13.75 -12.60
N THR A 253 -6.63 -13.07 -12.17
CA THR A 253 -7.92 -13.02 -12.87
C THR A 253 -8.04 -11.84 -13.86
N LYS A 254 -6.91 -11.31 -14.33
CA LYS A 254 -6.81 -10.27 -15.38
C LYS A 254 -7.35 -8.90 -14.93
N ARG A 255 -7.38 -8.63 -13.64
CA ARG A 255 -7.80 -7.37 -13.05
C ARG A 255 -6.60 -6.61 -12.49
N HIS A 256 -6.87 -5.46 -11.91
CA HIS A 256 -5.86 -4.60 -11.31
C HIS A 256 -6.12 -4.46 -9.82
N ALA A 257 -5.08 -4.69 -9.02
CA ALA A 257 -5.16 -4.51 -7.58
C ALA A 257 -3.99 -3.66 -7.08
N ILE A 258 -4.21 -2.97 -5.96
CA ILE A 258 -3.19 -2.22 -5.24
C ILE A 258 -3.25 -2.61 -3.76
N CYS A 259 -2.11 -3.00 -3.20
CA CYS A 259 -1.95 -3.30 -1.78
C CYS A 259 -1.20 -2.17 -1.08
N PHE A 260 -1.80 -1.64 -0.03
CA PHE A 260 -1.19 -0.68 0.88
C PHE A 260 -0.80 -1.41 2.16
N TYR A 261 0.49 -1.39 2.52
CA TYR A 261 0.99 -2.06 3.73
C TYR A 261 1.34 -1.00 4.80
N ASP A 262 0.41 -0.72 5.69
CA ASP A 262 0.52 0.35 6.69
C ASP A 262 0.66 -0.22 8.12
N ASP A 263 1.87 -0.48 8.69
CA ASP A 263 3.19 -0.24 8.06
C ASP A 263 4.13 -1.47 8.16
N LEU A 264 5.10 -1.56 7.25
CA LEU A 264 6.09 -2.63 7.26
C LEU A 264 7.14 -2.50 8.37
N SER A 265 7.26 -1.33 9.02
CA SER A 265 8.11 -1.20 10.22
C SER A 265 7.57 -2.09 11.35
N LYS A 266 6.24 -2.10 11.54
CA LYS A 266 5.57 -2.99 12.51
C LYS A 266 5.69 -4.45 12.12
N HIS A 267 5.56 -4.75 10.82
CA HIS A 267 5.78 -6.09 10.30
C HIS A 267 7.17 -6.63 10.64
N ALA A 268 8.22 -5.83 10.42
CA ALA A 268 9.58 -6.20 10.79
C ALA A 268 9.75 -6.39 12.30
N GLN A 269 9.12 -5.54 13.13
CA GLN A 269 9.15 -5.64 14.58
C GLN A 269 8.50 -6.96 15.06
N SER A 270 7.34 -7.30 14.52
CA SER A 270 6.65 -8.57 14.84
C SER A 270 7.49 -9.79 14.42
N TYR A 271 8.14 -9.73 13.27
CA TYR A 271 9.04 -10.80 12.83
C TYR A 271 10.28 -10.91 13.71
N ARG A 272 10.84 -9.80 14.19
CA ARG A 272 11.93 -9.78 15.18
C ARG A 272 11.49 -10.45 16.48
N GLU A 273 10.33 -10.10 17.00
CA GLU A 273 9.76 -10.70 18.21
C GLU A 273 9.62 -12.21 18.07
N ILE A 274 8.96 -12.69 17.04
CA ILE A 274 8.81 -14.12 16.74
C ILE A 274 10.16 -14.82 16.63
N SER A 275 11.12 -14.21 15.94
CA SER A 275 12.45 -14.81 15.72
C SER A 275 13.25 -14.93 17.01
N LEU A 276 13.16 -13.93 17.90
CA LEU A 276 13.80 -14.00 19.22
C LEU A 276 13.17 -15.06 20.13
N LEU A 277 11.84 -15.16 20.11
CA LEU A 277 11.13 -16.21 20.86
C LEU A 277 11.45 -17.61 20.35
N LEU A 278 11.63 -17.79 19.04
CA LEU A 278 12.12 -19.01 18.42
C LEU A 278 13.63 -19.25 18.62
N ARG A 279 14.32 -18.34 19.34
CA ARG A 279 15.78 -18.40 19.62
C ARG A 279 16.65 -18.36 18.36
N ARG A 280 16.17 -17.76 17.28
CA ARG A 280 17.01 -17.49 16.11
C ARG A 280 18.09 -16.45 16.48
N PRO A 281 19.34 -16.61 16.00
CA PRO A 281 20.41 -15.68 16.35
C PRO A 281 20.09 -14.27 15.83
N PRO A 282 20.15 -13.24 16.69
CA PRO A 282 19.89 -11.86 16.28
C PRO A 282 21.07 -11.28 15.48
N GLY A 283 20.75 -10.45 14.50
CA GLY A 283 21.69 -9.63 13.75
C GLY A 283 21.63 -8.15 14.16
N ARG A 284 21.78 -7.25 13.17
CA ARG A 284 21.74 -5.80 13.38
C ARG A 284 20.39 -5.37 13.99
N GLU A 285 20.44 -4.53 15.01
CA GLU A 285 19.26 -4.03 15.75
C GLU A 285 18.36 -5.15 16.30
N ALA A 286 18.96 -6.30 16.59
CA ALA A 286 18.27 -7.53 17.01
C ALA A 286 17.29 -8.13 15.97
N PHE A 287 17.29 -7.66 14.73
CA PHE A 287 16.54 -8.30 13.66
C PHE A 287 17.21 -9.62 13.23
N PRO A 288 16.44 -10.62 12.80
CA PRO A 288 17.01 -11.84 12.23
C PRO A 288 17.71 -11.54 10.89
N GLY A 289 18.70 -12.35 10.54
CA GLY A 289 19.51 -12.15 9.33
C GLY A 289 18.72 -12.17 8.02
N ASP A 290 17.54 -12.76 8.00
CA ASP A 290 16.65 -12.89 6.86
C ASP A 290 15.55 -11.83 6.78
N VAL A 291 15.61 -10.74 7.55
CA VAL A 291 14.60 -9.67 7.51
C VAL A 291 14.53 -8.97 6.15
N PHE A 292 15.64 -8.89 5.42
CA PHE A 292 15.63 -8.42 4.04
C PHE A 292 14.78 -9.35 3.15
N TYR A 293 14.95 -10.64 3.28
CA TYR A 293 14.19 -11.64 2.54
C TYR A 293 12.70 -11.62 2.90
N LEU A 294 12.35 -11.31 4.15
CA LEU A 294 10.96 -11.11 4.57
C LEU A 294 10.21 -10.11 3.68
N HIS A 295 10.79 -8.92 3.49
CA HIS A 295 10.16 -7.86 2.70
C HIS A 295 10.35 -8.06 1.19
N SER A 296 11.49 -8.61 0.75
CA SER A 296 11.72 -8.84 -0.66
C SER A 296 10.78 -9.90 -1.25
N ARG A 297 10.57 -11.04 -0.55
CA ARG A 297 9.63 -12.08 -1.02
C ARG A 297 8.17 -11.62 -1.00
N LEU A 298 7.80 -10.66 -0.15
CA LEU A 298 6.48 -10.02 -0.16
C LEU A 298 6.33 -9.07 -1.35
N LEU A 299 7.26 -8.12 -1.49
CA LEU A 299 7.15 -7.02 -2.44
C LEU A 299 7.43 -7.43 -3.89
N GLU A 300 8.29 -8.44 -4.12
CA GLU A 300 8.55 -8.98 -5.46
C GLU A 300 7.31 -9.64 -6.10
N ARG A 301 6.31 -9.98 -5.33
CA ARG A 301 5.02 -10.51 -5.82
C ARG A 301 4.18 -9.45 -6.53
N ALA A 302 4.43 -8.17 -6.26
CA ALA A 302 3.83 -7.06 -7.01
C ALA A 302 4.46 -6.98 -8.41
N ALA A 303 3.62 -7.05 -9.44
CA ALA A 303 4.06 -7.04 -10.83
C ALA A 303 2.91 -6.71 -11.78
N LYS A 304 3.27 -6.27 -12.99
CA LYS A 304 2.38 -6.23 -14.16
C LYS A 304 2.63 -7.49 -14.98
N LEU A 305 1.63 -8.34 -15.13
CA LEU A 305 1.72 -9.53 -15.94
C LEU A 305 1.70 -9.20 -17.44
N ASN A 306 2.30 -10.06 -18.25
CA ASN A 306 2.30 -9.93 -19.70
C ASN A 306 0.89 -10.20 -20.30
N ASP A 307 0.72 -9.93 -21.57
CA ASP A 307 -0.57 -10.05 -22.26
C ASP A 307 -1.05 -11.51 -22.36
N GLU A 308 -0.12 -12.47 -22.47
CA GLU A 308 -0.43 -13.90 -22.50
C GLU A 308 -1.09 -14.36 -21.18
N MET A 309 -0.66 -13.80 -20.07
CA MET A 309 -1.26 -14.03 -18.76
C MET A 309 -2.47 -13.13 -18.46
N GLY A 310 -2.86 -12.28 -19.41
CA GLY A 310 -4.05 -11.43 -19.35
C GLY A 310 -3.82 -10.04 -18.79
N ALA A 311 -2.58 -9.57 -18.72
CA ALA A 311 -2.18 -8.20 -18.40
C ALA A 311 -2.69 -7.66 -17.03
N GLY A 312 -3.04 -8.53 -16.09
CA GLY A 312 -3.39 -8.13 -14.72
C GLY A 312 -2.23 -7.47 -14.00
N SER A 313 -2.50 -6.71 -12.95
CA SER A 313 -1.44 -6.08 -12.15
C SER A 313 -1.72 -6.12 -10.66
N LEU A 314 -0.65 -6.25 -9.90
CA LEU A 314 -0.64 -6.02 -8.45
C LEU A 314 0.41 -4.96 -8.15
N THR A 315 -0.02 -3.82 -7.63
CA THR A 315 0.85 -2.71 -7.22
C THR A 315 1.03 -2.75 -5.71
N ALA A 316 2.21 -2.43 -5.22
CA ALA A 316 2.50 -2.38 -3.79
C ALA A 316 2.90 -0.97 -3.35
N LEU A 317 2.22 -0.45 -2.35
CA LEU A 317 2.56 0.79 -1.66
C LEU A 317 2.87 0.48 -0.19
N PRO A 318 4.09 0.01 0.12
CA PRO A 318 4.53 -0.16 1.49
C PRO A 318 4.74 1.19 2.18
N VAL A 319 4.47 1.20 3.48
CA VAL A 319 4.75 2.35 4.36
C VAL A 319 5.87 1.98 5.32
N ILE A 320 6.82 2.89 5.50
CA ILE A 320 7.86 2.79 6.52
C ILE A 320 7.81 4.03 7.40
N GLU A 321 7.86 3.82 8.70
CA GLU A 321 7.99 4.88 9.70
C GLU A 321 9.47 5.11 10.03
N THR A 322 9.94 6.34 9.86
CA THR A 322 11.27 6.78 10.29
C THR A 322 11.21 7.43 11.67
N GLN A 323 12.37 7.60 12.29
CA GLN A 323 12.54 8.37 13.52
C GLN A 323 13.49 9.52 13.21
N ALA A 324 13.08 10.76 13.47
CA ALA A 324 13.84 11.98 13.19
C ALA A 324 14.37 12.08 11.74
N GLY A 325 13.59 11.58 10.77
CA GLY A 325 13.96 11.62 9.36
C GLY A 325 15.10 10.66 8.96
N ASP A 326 15.52 9.74 9.84
CA ASP A 326 16.64 8.83 9.54
C ASP A 326 16.23 7.73 8.55
N VAL A 327 16.53 7.97 7.27
CA VAL A 327 16.36 7.01 6.19
C VAL A 327 17.51 6.00 6.09
N SER A 328 18.61 6.21 6.84
CA SER A 328 19.78 5.33 6.85
C SER A 328 19.66 4.15 7.83
N ALA A 329 18.61 4.13 8.64
CA ALA A 329 18.29 3.03 9.55
C ALA A 329 18.10 1.70 8.79
N TYR A 330 18.19 0.59 9.49
CA TYR A 330 18.29 -0.75 8.88
C TYR A 330 17.06 -1.12 8.04
N ILE A 331 15.86 -1.00 8.56
CA ILE A 331 14.64 -1.37 7.83
C ILE A 331 14.33 -0.40 6.67
N PRO A 332 14.40 0.94 6.85
CA PRO A 332 14.26 1.88 5.75
C PRO A 332 15.18 1.58 4.56
N THR A 333 16.50 1.40 4.78
CA THR A 333 17.45 1.10 3.71
C THR A 333 17.14 -0.18 2.97
N ASN A 334 16.70 -1.22 3.68
CA ASN A 334 16.29 -2.48 3.06
C ASN A 334 15.10 -2.28 2.12
N VAL A 335 14.06 -1.60 2.58
CA VAL A 335 12.83 -1.42 1.77
C VAL A 335 13.06 -0.46 0.60
N ILE A 336 13.84 0.62 0.77
CA ILE A 336 14.26 1.50 -0.33
C ILE A 336 14.97 0.72 -1.44
N SER A 337 15.81 -0.27 -1.09
CA SER A 337 16.53 -1.07 -2.08
C SER A 337 15.63 -2.06 -2.83
N ILE A 338 14.56 -2.55 -2.19
CA ILE A 338 13.61 -3.51 -2.78
C ILE A 338 12.61 -2.80 -3.71
N THR A 339 12.24 -1.55 -3.40
CA THR A 339 11.19 -0.82 -4.11
C THR A 339 11.70 -0.11 -5.38
N ASP A 340 10.77 0.25 -6.26
CA ASP A 340 11.03 0.94 -7.53
C ASP A 340 11.04 2.47 -7.37
N GLY A 341 11.12 2.95 -6.15
CA GLY A 341 11.18 4.35 -5.78
C GLY A 341 10.58 4.61 -4.39
N GLN A 342 10.61 5.86 -3.98
CA GLN A 342 10.09 6.30 -2.70
C GLN A 342 9.48 7.70 -2.74
N ILE A 343 8.39 7.88 -2.00
CA ILE A 343 7.78 9.16 -1.65
C ILE A 343 8.20 9.50 -0.23
N TYR A 344 9.07 10.48 -0.08
CA TYR A 344 9.58 10.90 1.23
C TYR A 344 8.78 12.05 1.80
N LEU A 345 8.23 11.86 3.00
CA LEU A 345 7.49 12.87 3.75
C LEU A 345 8.37 13.45 4.85
N GLU A 346 8.56 14.76 4.81
CA GLU A 346 9.45 15.50 5.69
C GLU A 346 8.65 16.23 6.78
N ALA A 347 9.05 16.05 8.05
CA ALA A 347 8.36 16.64 9.18
C ALA A 347 8.42 18.18 9.17
N ASP A 348 9.52 18.77 8.74
CA ASP A 348 9.68 20.23 8.67
C ASP A 348 8.75 20.85 7.64
N LEU A 349 8.54 20.21 6.48
CA LEU A 349 7.55 20.65 5.50
C LEU A 349 6.13 20.55 6.05
N PHE A 350 5.83 19.46 6.77
CA PHE A 350 4.51 19.28 7.39
C PHE A 350 4.21 20.37 8.42
N ASN A 351 5.18 20.67 9.28
CA ASN A 351 5.08 21.67 10.33
C ASN A 351 5.03 23.11 9.79
N SER A 352 5.66 23.38 8.63
CA SER A 352 5.58 24.65 7.93
C SER A 352 4.29 24.84 7.12
N GLY A 353 3.35 23.87 7.18
CA GLY A 353 2.05 23.95 6.50
C GLY A 353 2.08 23.56 5.03
N ILE A 354 3.16 22.96 4.54
CA ILE A 354 3.23 22.37 3.19
C ILE A 354 2.64 20.96 3.27
N ARG A 355 1.45 20.77 2.73
CA ARG A 355 0.72 19.49 2.76
C ARG A 355 0.15 19.17 1.38
N PRO A 356 0.45 17.96 0.83
CA PRO A 356 1.28 16.88 1.43
C PRO A 356 2.75 17.30 1.56
N ALA A 357 3.39 16.82 2.62
CA ALA A 357 4.76 17.21 3.01
C ALA A 357 5.85 16.47 2.20
N ILE A 358 5.66 16.38 0.89
CA ILE A 358 6.52 15.59 0.00
C ILE A 358 7.79 16.36 -0.32
N ASN A 359 8.93 15.75 -0.01
CA ASN A 359 10.23 16.25 -0.42
C ASN A 359 10.55 15.78 -1.85
N ALA A 360 10.33 16.66 -2.85
CA ALA A 360 10.59 16.37 -4.26
C ALA A 360 12.07 16.09 -4.59
N GLY A 361 13.01 16.54 -3.74
CA GLY A 361 14.45 16.36 -3.98
C GLY A 361 14.92 14.93 -3.78
N ILE A 362 14.43 14.26 -2.73
CA ILE A 362 14.82 12.88 -2.37
C ILE A 362 13.77 11.83 -2.70
N SER A 363 12.57 12.24 -3.11
CA SER A 363 11.56 11.35 -3.64
C SER A 363 11.88 10.97 -5.09
N VAL A 364 11.73 9.70 -5.44
CA VAL A 364 12.09 9.17 -6.76
C VAL A 364 11.09 8.13 -7.19
N SER A 365 10.65 8.18 -8.46
CA SER A 365 10.01 7.06 -9.15
C SER A 365 10.95 6.54 -10.24
N ARG A 366 11.36 5.27 -10.17
CA ARG A 366 12.24 4.67 -11.20
C ARG A 366 11.50 4.38 -12.50
N VAL A 367 10.17 4.29 -12.48
CA VAL A 367 9.33 4.19 -13.68
C VAL A 367 9.18 5.56 -14.34
N GLY A 368 9.02 6.61 -13.53
CA GLY A 368 8.98 7.99 -13.97
C GLY A 368 7.89 8.25 -15.01
N GLY A 369 8.19 9.07 -16.02
CA GLY A 369 7.24 9.49 -17.04
C GLY A 369 6.58 8.35 -17.87
N ASN A 370 7.05 7.11 -17.77
CA ASN A 370 6.36 5.97 -18.38
C ASN A 370 5.05 5.64 -17.66
N ALA A 371 4.94 6.01 -16.39
CA ALA A 371 3.72 5.90 -15.59
C ALA A 371 2.87 7.19 -15.60
N GLN A 372 2.96 8.00 -16.63
CA GLN A 372 2.14 9.19 -16.80
C GLN A 372 1.40 9.17 -18.13
N ILE A 373 0.19 9.73 -18.15
CA ILE A 373 -0.46 10.05 -19.42
C ILE A 373 0.37 11.14 -20.14
N LYS A 374 0.30 11.16 -21.47
CA LYS A 374 1.12 12.07 -22.28
C LYS A 374 0.87 13.54 -21.95
N ALA A 375 -0.37 13.91 -21.62
CA ALA A 375 -0.74 15.26 -21.19
C ALA A 375 0.03 15.67 -19.92
N MET A 376 0.04 14.84 -18.88
CA MET A 376 0.77 15.10 -17.63
C MET A 376 2.27 15.23 -17.90
N ARG A 377 2.86 14.31 -18.67
CA ARG A 377 4.29 14.36 -19.03
C ARG A 377 4.67 15.66 -19.76
N GLN A 378 3.77 16.18 -20.61
CA GLN A 378 4.00 17.42 -21.34
C GLN A 378 4.04 18.65 -20.43
N VAL A 379 3.25 18.68 -19.36
CA VAL A 379 3.16 19.85 -18.45
C VAL A 379 4.08 19.76 -17.24
N ALA A 380 4.38 18.55 -16.78
CA ALA A 380 5.16 18.33 -15.56
C ALA A 380 6.66 18.12 -15.83
N GLY A 381 7.10 18.13 -17.09
CA GLY A 381 8.48 17.77 -17.47
C GLY A 381 9.57 18.59 -16.77
N THR A 382 9.35 19.87 -16.50
CA THR A 382 10.30 20.76 -15.81
C THR A 382 9.99 20.95 -14.33
N LEU A 383 8.79 20.57 -13.88
CA LEU A 383 8.28 20.89 -12.54
C LEU A 383 9.23 20.44 -11.42
N ARG A 384 9.77 19.23 -11.54
CA ARG A 384 10.73 18.68 -10.56
C ARG A 384 12.03 19.50 -10.49
N LEU A 385 12.54 19.91 -11.65
CA LEU A 385 13.72 20.76 -11.75
C LEU A 385 13.46 22.14 -11.13
N ASP A 386 12.32 22.74 -11.48
CA ASP A 386 11.90 24.05 -10.95
C ASP A 386 11.78 24.02 -9.41
N MET A 387 11.22 22.93 -8.87
CA MET A 387 11.12 22.74 -7.42
C MET A 387 12.47 22.53 -6.74
N ALA A 388 13.39 21.80 -7.38
CA ALA A 388 14.75 21.60 -6.84
C ALA A 388 15.51 22.92 -6.80
N GLN A 389 15.47 23.69 -7.88
CA GLN A 389 16.09 25.02 -7.95
C GLN A 389 15.47 26.00 -6.92
N TYR A 390 14.14 25.99 -6.78
CA TYR A 390 13.49 26.79 -5.74
C TYR A 390 14.01 26.47 -4.34
N ARG A 391 14.18 25.19 -3.98
CA ARG A 391 14.67 24.78 -2.66
C ARG A 391 16.09 25.27 -2.39
N GLU A 392 16.97 25.17 -3.38
CA GLU A 392 18.34 25.71 -3.28
C GLU A 392 18.30 27.23 -3.07
N LEU A 393 17.52 27.96 -3.88
CA LEU A 393 17.40 29.40 -3.77
C LEU A 393 16.74 29.84 -2.46
N ALA A 394 15.73 29.11 -1.98
CA ALA A 394 15.05 29.39 -0.72
C ALA A 394 16.01 29.27 0.48
N ALA A 395 16.93 28.30 0.47
CA ALA A 395 17.95 28.15 1.49
C ALA A 395 18.91 29.35 1.50
N PHE A 396 19.30 29.86 0.33
CA PHE A 396 20.14 31.07 0.22
C PHE A 396 19.41 32.36 0.61
N SER A 397 18.10 32.44 0.34
CA SER A 397 17.31 33.65 0.63
C SER A 397 17.17 33.95 2.13
N GLN A 398 17.41 32.96 3.00
CA GLN A 398 17.46 33.17 4.45
C GLN A 398 18.59 34.12 4.89
N PHE A 399 19.61 34.29 4.04
CA PHE A 399 20.73 35.20 4.31
C PHE A 399 20.53 36.60 3.75
N GLY A 400 19.41 36.92 3.12
CA GLY A 400 19.05 38.22 2.59
C GLY A 400 18.67 38.20 1.11
N THR A 401 17.44 38.60 0.81
CA THR A 401 16.90 38.63 -0.57
C THR A 401 17.36 39.86 -1.38
N GLU A 402 17.86 40.91 -0.71
CA GLU A 402 18.24 42.17 -1.35
C GLU A 402 19.45 42.07 -2.29
N GLN A 403 20.30 41.08 -2.05
CA GLN A 403 21.53 40.84 -2.84
C GLN A 403 21.28 39.95 -4.08
N LEU A 404 20.07 39.38 -4.25
CA LEU A 404 19.75 38.54 -5.38
C LEU A 404 19.47 39.40 -6.64
N ASP A 405 19.95 38.91 -7.77
CA ASP A 405 19.65 39.52 -9.06
C ASP A 405 18.16 39.39 -9.43
N LYS A 406 17.69 40.16 -10.41
CA LYS A 406 16.27 40.20 -10.80
C LYS A 406 15.75 38.85 -11.30
N ALA A 407 16.60 38.08 -12.01
CA ALA A 407 16.22 36.75 -12.53
C ALA A 407 16.04 35.74 -11.42
N THR A 408 16.95 35.67 -10.46
CA THR A 408 16.89 34.81 -9.29
C THR A 408 15.69 35.12 -8.39
N ARG A 409 15.37 36.43 -8.20
CA ARG A 409 14.15 36.83 -7.47
C ARG A 409 12.87 36.38 -8.17
N ALA A 410 12.80 36.49 -9.49
CA ALA A 410 11.64 36.04 -10.26
C ALA A 410 11.49 34.51 -10.16
N GLN A 411 12.59 33.76 -10.20
CA GLN A 411 12.59 32.31 -10.05
C GLN A 411 12.16 31.87 -8.64
N LEU A 412 12.61 32.56 -7.60
CA LEU A 412 12.19 32.32 -6.22
C LEU A 412 10.69 32.59 -6.05
N ALA A 413 10.20 33.71 -6.57
CA ALA A 413 8.77 34.08 -6.52
C ALA A 413 7.89 33.07 -7.26
N ARG A 414 8.35 32.55 -8.41
CA ARG A 414 7.65 31.49 -9.15
C ARG A 414 7.63 30.17 -8.36
N GLY A 415 8.76 29.80 -7.76
CA GLY A 415 8.83 28.59 -6.94
C GLY A 415 7.90 28.63 -5.72
N GLN A 416 7.73 29.80 -5.07
CA GLN A 416 6.76 29.97 -3.99
C GLN A 416 5.32 29.69 -4.46
N ARG A 417 4.94 30.18 -5.63
CA ARG A 417 3.61 29.92 -6.21
C ARG A 417 3.43 28.45 -6.61
N LEU A 418 4.48 27.81 -7.13
CA LEU A 418 4.46 26.37 -7.40
C LEU A 418 4.22 25.56 -6.13
N VAL A 419 4.84 25.92 -5.01
CA VAL A 419 4.59 25.28 -3.71
C VAL A 419 3.11 25.42 -3.32
N GLU A 420 2.52 26.63 -3.47
CA GLU A 420 1.09 26.82 -3.15
C GLU A 420 0.17 26.00 -4.06
N VAL A 421 0.45 25.94 -5.36
CA VAL A 421 -0.31 25.11 -6.31
C VAL A 421 -0.24 23.63 -5.98
N LEU A 422 0.90 23.16 -5.48
CA LEU A 422 1.09 21.74 -5.13
C LEU A 422 0.49 21.37 -3.77
N LYS A 423 0.13 22.34 -2.93
CA LYS A 423 -0.63 22.05 -1.71
C LYS A 423 -2.01 21.51 -2.06
N GLN A 424 -2.48 20.57 -1.26
CA GLN A 424 -3.77 19.93 -1.46
C GLN A 424 -4.32 19.48 -0.12
N ASP A 425 -5.59 19.74 0.11
CA ASP A 425 -6.25 19.34 1.35
C ASP A 425 -6.56 17.84 1.31
N GLN A 426 -6.60 17.22 2.48
CA GLN A 426 -6.89 15.80 2.65
C GLN A 426 -8.33 15.48 2.23
N PHE A 427 -8.56 14.29 1.68
CA PHE A 427 -9.84 13.81 1.17
C PHE A 427 -10.41 14.60 -0.02
N GLN A 428 -9.54 15.27 -0.74
CA GLN A 428 -9.87 16.01 -1.95
C GLN A 428 -8.98 15.60 -3.12
N PRO A 429 -8.99 14.35 -3.55
CA PRO A 429 -8.23 13.92 -4.71
C PRO A 429 -8.78 14.62 -5.97
N LEU A 430 -7.88 15.05 -6.86
CA LEU A 430 -8.21 15.75 -8.09
C LEU A 430 -8.10 14.83 -9.30
N PRO A 431 -9.09 14.84 -10.21
CA PRO A 431 -8.99 14.18 -11.51
C PRO A 431 -7.80 14.69 -12.31
N VAL A 432 -7.18 13.81 -13.10
CA VAL A 432 -5.94 14.13 -13.81
C VAL A 432 -6.05 15.30 -14.78
N GLU A 433 -7.20 15.49 -15.41
CA GLU A 433 -7.46 16.62 -16.30
C GLU A 433 -7.41 17.98 -15.59
N LYS A 434 -7.89 18.05 -14.34
CA LYS A 434 -7.81 19.24 -13.49
C LYS A 434 -6.38 19.50 -13.03
N GLN A 435 -5.65 18.44 -12.68
CA GLN A 435 -4.23 18.54 -12.34
C GLN A 435 -3.41 19.05 -13.52
N VAL A 436 -3.62 18.51 -14.73
CA VAL A 436 -2.96 18.97 -15.95
C VAL A 436 -3.25 20.45 -16.21
N LEU A 437 -4.50 20.89 -16.04
CA LEU A 437 -4.91 22.28 -16.27
C LEU A 437 -4.16 23.27 -15.36
N ILE A 438 -4.13 23.02 -14.05
CA ILE A 438 -3.47 23.94 -13.09
C ILE A 438 -1.94 23.93 -13.23
N ILE A 439 -1.34 22.76 -13.49
CA ILE A 439 0.10 22.66 -13.73
C ILE A 439 0.47 23.37 -15.05
N PHE A 440 -0.37 23.23 -16.09
CA PHE A 440 -0.20 23.96 -17.34
C PHE A 440 -0.29 25.48 -17.15
N ALA A 441 -1.27 25.97 -16.37
CA ALA A 441 -1.41 27.38 -16.03
C ALA A 441 -0.15 27.93 -15.32
N SER A 442 0.35 27.18 -14.34
CA SER A 442 1.57 27.53 -13.61
C SER A 442 2.81 27.52 -14.51
N GLY A 443 2.95 26.51 -15.38
CA GLY A 443 4.05 26.40 -16.34
C GLY A 443 4.07 27.55 -17.36
N ASN A 444 2.90 28.04 -17.77
CA ASN A 444 2.73 29.14 -18.76
C ASN A 444 2.60 30.53 -18.12
N LYS A 445 3.04 30.70 -16.88
CA LYS A 445 3.16 32.01 -16.18
C LYS A 445 1.85 32.73 -15.85
N PHE A 446 0.70 32.07 -15.89
CA PHE A 446 -0.59 32.70 -15.54
C PHE A 446 -0.69 33.09 -14.06
N LEU A 447 0.16 32.49 -13.21
CA LEU A 447 0.22 32.77 -11.77
C LEU A 447 1.35 33.76 -11.38
N ASP A 448 2.27 34.12 -12.29
CA ASP A 448 3.48 34.88 -11.96
C ASP A 448 3.21 36.28 -11.39
N ASP A 449 2.09 36.92 -11.81
CA ASP A 449 1.67 38.24 -11.36
C ASP A 449 0.78 38.22 -10.10
N LEU A 450 0.35 37.02 -9.64
CA LEU A 450 -0.59 36.91 -8.53
C LEU A 450 0.16 36.98 -7.18
N PRO A 451 -0.44 37.52 -6.11
CA PRO A 451 -0.01 37.28 -4.75
C PRO A 451 -0.01 35.79 -4.42
N VAL A 452 0.94 35.33 -3.57
CA VAL A 452 1.11 33.90 -3.25
C VAL A 452 -0.14 33.33 -2.57
N ASP A 453 -0.77 34.09 -1.70
CA ASP A 453 -2.01 33.76 -0.98
C ASP A 453 -3.24 33.63 -1.89
N GLU A 454 -3.24 34.29 -3.06
CA GLU A 454 -4.33 34.19 -4.04
C GLU A 454 -4.22 32.96 -4.95
N CYS A 455 -3.10 32.23 -4.94
CA CYS A 455 -2.90 31.05 -5.81
C CYS A 455 -3.92 29.94 -5.55
N ARG A 456 -4.28 29.69 -4.29
CA ARG A 456 -5.30 28.68 -3.95
C ARG A 456 -6.70 29.10 -4.36
N ARG A 457 -7.02 30.38 -4.23
CA ARG A 457 -8.29 30.94 -4.69
C ARG A 457 -8.38 30.87 -6.22
N PHE A 458 -7.30 31.22 -6.93
CA PHE A 458 -7.20 31.06 -8.38
C PHE A 458 -7.52 29.63 -8.81
N GLU A 459 -6.91 28.64 -8.18
CA GLU A 459 -7.17 27.23 -8.47
C GLU A 459 -8.64 26.85 -8.24
N ALA A 460 -9.20 27.24 -7.09
CA ALA A 460 -10.57 26.91 -6.70
C ALA A 460 -11.63 27.50 -7.66
N GLU A 461 -11.41 28.74 -8.15
CA GLU A 461 -12.31 29.39 -9.08
C GLU A 461 -12.08 29.00 -10.56
N LEU A 462 -10.87 28.54 -10.91
CA LEU A 462 -10.52 28.10 -12.26
C LEU A 462 -11.36 26.91 -12.72
N TYR A 463 -11.52 25.91 -11.87
CA TYR A 463 -12.20 24.67 -12.26
C TYR A 463 -13.66 24.89 -12.63
N PRO A 464 -14.50 25.53 -11.79
CA PRO A 464 -15.89 25.84 -12.16
C PRO A 464 -16.01 26.74 -13.39
N PHE A 465 -15.10 27.70 -13.54
CA PHE A 465 -15.09 28.59 -14.69
C PHE A 465 -14.87 27.82 -16.00
N VAL A 466 -13.87 26.94 -16.03
CA VAL A 466 -13.55 26.13 -17.23
C VAL A 466 -14.64 25.08 -17.48
N GLU A 467 -15.18 24.46 -16.44
CA GLU A 467 -16.31 23.52 -16.58
C GLU A 467 -17.54 24.18 -17.21
N THR A 468 -17.81 25.42 -16.87
CA THR A 468 -18.97 26.16 -17.36
C THR A 468 -18.75 26.77 -18.76
N ASN A 469 -17.62 27.44 -18.98
CA ASN A 469 -17.40 28.24 -20.18
C ASN A 469 -16.60 27.50 -21.27
N PHE A 470 -15.77 26.50 -20.89
CA PHE A 470 -14.90 25.75 -21.78
C PHE A 470 -14.92 24.24 -21.48
N PRO A 471 -16.10 23.60 -21.41
CA PRO A 471 -16.19 22.18 -21.00
C PRO A 471 -15.42 21.23 -21.92
N GLY A 472 -15.19 21.64 -23.18
CA GLY A 472 -14.39 20.88 -24.15
C GLY A 472 -12.94 20.69 -23.75
N VAL A 473 -12.34 21.60 -22.97
CA VAL A 473 -10.93 21.52 -22.56
C VAL A 473 -10.68 20.32 -21.66
N LEU A 474 -11.44 20.18 -20.58
CA LEU A 474 -11.27 19.06 -19.64
C LEU A 474 -11.61 17.72 -20.29
N THR A 475 -12.68 17.69 -21.09
CA THR A 475 -13.08 16.48 -21.84
C THR A 475 -11.97 16.06 -22.83
N ALA A 476 -11.40 17.01 -23.57
CA ALA A 476 -10.33 16.73 -24.51
C ALA A 476 -9.05 16.17 -23.81
N ILE A 477 -8.68 16.72 -22.65
CA ILE A 477 -7.55 16.23 -21.86
C ILE A 477 -7.81 14.81 -21.36
N ARG A 478 -9.00 14.53 -20.84
CA ARG A 478 -9.42 13.23 -20.32
C ARG A 478 -9.41 12.17 -21.41
N ASP A 479 -10.05 12.43 -22.53
CA ASP A 479 -10.30 11.43 -23.59
C ASP A 479 -9.07 11.21 -24.46
N LYS A 480 -8.39 12.27 -24.90
CA LYS A 480 -7.19 12.18 -25.72
C LYS A 480 -5.95 11.79 -24.93
N LYS A 481 -5.93 12.02 -23.62
CA LYS A 481 -4.78 11.80 -22.71
C LYS A 481 -3.49 12.51 -23.17
N GLN A 482 -3.61 13.50 -24.06
CA GLN A 482 -2.51 14.32 -24.59
C GLN A 482 -2.99 15.74 -24.85
N LEU A 483 -2.04 16.68 -24.81
CA LEU A 483 -2.25 18.07 -25.24
C LEU A 483 -1.73 18.20 -26.67
N ASP A 484 -2.62 18.07 -27.65
CA ASP A 484 -2.34 18.43 -29.04
C ASP A 484 -2.41 19.97 -29.21
N ASP A 485 -1.97 20.47 -30.36
CA ASP A 485 -1.89 21.92 -30.59
C ASP A 485 -3.26 22.62 -30.50
N ALA A 486 -4.33 21.96 -30.94
CA ALA A 486 -5.68 22.45 -30.83
C ALA A 486 -6.14 22.54 -29.36
N THR A 487 -5.93 21.47 -28.57
CA THR A 487 -6.26 21.43 -27.13
C THR A 487 -5.43 22.45 -26.35
N LYS A 488 -4.13 22.63 -26.69
CA LYS A 488 -3.29 23.67 -26.07
C LYS A 488 -3.82 25.09 -26.35
N ALA A 489 -4.16 25.37 -27.61
CA ALA A 489 -4.68 26.68 -27.99
C ALA A 489 -5.99 27.00 -27.26
N GLU A 490 -6.90 26.02 -27.17
CA GLU A 490 -8.16 26.17 -26.45
C GLU A 490 -7.94 26.32 -24.94
N THR A 491 -6.99 25.60 -24.35
CA THR A 491 -6.60 25.71 -22.94
C THR A 491 -6.01 27.10 -22.64
N ILE A 492 -5.13 27.61 -23.50
CA ILE A 492 -4.58 28.99 -23.36
C ILE A 492 -5.70 30.01 -23.41
N LYS A 493 -6.61 29.94 -24.39
CA LYS A 493 -7.75 30.82 -24.51
C LYS A 493 -8.66 30.82 -23.27
N ALA A 494 -8.90 29.61 -22.70
CA ALA A 494 -9.68 29.48 -21.47
C ALA A 494 -8.98 30.12 -20.27
N LEU A 495 -7.65 29.94 -20.16
CA LEU A 495 -6.85 30.53 -19.09
C LEU A 495 -6.72 32.05 -19.20
N GLU A 496 -6.58 32.60 -20.43
CA GLU A 496 -6.57 34.06 -20.67
C GLU A 496 -7.88 34.68 -20.24
N ALA A 497 -9.02 34.13 -20.68
CA ALA A 497 -10.35 34.61 -20.31
C ALA A 497 -10.58 34.55 -18.79
N PHE A 498 -10.14 33.49 -18.14
CA PHE A 498 -10.21 33.34 -16.68
C PHE A 498 -9.33 34.37 -15.97
N ALA A 499 -8.05 34.51 -16.40
CA ALA A 499 -7.10 35.43 -15.76
C ALA A 499 -7.56 36.89 -15.81
N GLU A 500 -8.19 37.31 -16.90
CA GLU A 500 -8.80 38.65 -17.00
C GLU A 500 -9.92 38.85 -15.98
N SER A 501 -10.84 37.88 -15.90
CA SER A 501 -11.95 37.91 -14.94
C SER A 501 -11.45 37.90 -13.49
N PHE A 502 -10.46 37.06 -13.20
CA PHE A 502 -9.89 36.92 -11.87
C PHE A 502 -9.13 38.17 -11.40
N LYS A 503 -8.33 38.80 -12.29
CA LYS A 503 -7.65 40.09 -12.02
C LYS A 503 -8.65 41.21 -11.71
N ALA A 504 -9.78 41.26 -12.42
CA ALA A 504 -10.85 42.20 -12.14
C ALA A 504 -11.45 42.00 -10.75
N SER A 505 -11.71 40.76 -10.34
CA SER A 505 -12.24 40.42 -9.00
C SER A 505 -11.29 40.80 -7.86
N ILE A 506 -9.98 40.63 -8.02
CA ILE A 506 -8.98 41.07 -7.03
C ILE A 506 -9.00 42.62 -6.90
N ALA A 507 -9.05 43.33 -8.03
CA ALA A 507 -9.06 44.79 -8.02
C ALA A 507 -10.32 45.39 -7.36
N GLU A 508 -11.48 44.74 -7.54
CA GLU A 508 -12.74 45.13 -6.87
C GLU A 508 -12.69 44.83 -5.36
N GLY A 509 -12.17 43.64 -4.96
CA GLY A 509 -12.00 43.29 -3.56
C GLY A 509 -11.05 44.24 -2.82
N ALA A 510 -9.95 44.64 -3.45
CA ALA A 510 -9.01 45.61 -2.89
C ALA A 510 -9.65 47.03 -2.70
N LYS A 511 -10.54 47.45 -3.61
CA LYS A 511 -11.29 48.71 -3.47
C LYS A 511 -12.34 48.65 -2.36
N ALA A 512 -13.02 47.53 -2.18
CA ALA A 512 -14.00 47.32 -1.12
C ALA A 512 -13.33 47.26 0.27
N GLY A 513 -12.15 46.62 0.42
CA GLY A 513 -11.39 46.60 1.65
C GLY A 513 -10.70 47.94 2.03
N ALA A 514 -10.49 48.85 1.07
CA ALA A 514 -9.97 50.19 1.32
C ALA A 514 -11.08 51.20 1.71
N ALA A 515 -12.36 50.84 1.52
CA ALA A 515 -13.51 51.67 1.85
C ALA A 515 -14.16 51.35 3.22
N THR A 516 -13.67 50.31 3.90
CA THR A 516 -13.99 49.95 5.29
C THR A 516 -12.82 50.28 6.23
#